data_5d98fdf03c686357e4c17615a0eb22cc
#
_entry.id   5d98fdf03c686357e4c17615a0eb22cc
#
_cell.length_a   1.000
_cell.length_b   1.000
_cell.length_c   1.000
_cell.angle_alpha   90.00
_cell.angle_beta   90.00
_cell.angle_gamma   90.00
#
_symmetry.space_group_name_H-M   'P 1'
#
loop_
_entity.id
_entity.type
_entity.pdbx_description
1 polymer ?
#
loop_
_entity_poly.entity_id
_entity_poly.type
_entity_poly.pdbx_seq_one_letter_code
_entity_poly.pdbx_strand_id
1 'polypeptide(L)'
;MEYVGVASMHLDYDLEEFVDKSFRKYIQEGYHFLEEVETKINNKITLEDEKTYKYVPDKVKNYAFEKLEKEGIQASQSLFHNLNTLESRPGSQVPFSSINFGRRESVRAKMICKWLLKASLDGIGKFHRTSIFPISIFQYKQGVNDVKGTPNYDIKKLAIESMCKRIYPNWVNGDWSKNVDDPNNPDTAMSTMG
;
A
#
# COMPACT_ATOMS: atom_id res chain seq x y z
N MET A 1 -14.94 25.25 3.57
CA MET A 1 -15.18 24.11 4.47
C MET A 1 -13.83 23.51 4.80
N GLU A 2 -13.43 23.54 6.05
CA GLU A 2 -12.18 22.93 6.47
C GLU A 2 -12.47 21.48 6.85
N TYR A 3 -11.85 20.53 6.14
CA TYR A 3 -12.02 19.11 6.42
C TYR A 3 -11.29 18.74 7.72
N VAL A 4 -12.02 18.15 8.66
CA VAL A 4 -11.47 17.70 9.95
C VAL A 4 -10.82 16.33 9.84
N GLY A 5 -11.13 15.59 8.78
CA GLY A 5 -10.58 14.25 8.55
C GLY A 5 -10.61 13.82 7.08
N VAL A 6 -9.73 12.88 6.73
CA VAL A 6 -9.61 12.26 5.40
C VAL A 6 -9.55 10.75 5.57
N ALA A 7 -10.36 10.03 4.79
CA ALA A 7 -10.34 8.57 4.75
C ALA A 7 -10.12 8.08 3.32
N SER A 8 -9.21 7.11 3.13
CA SER A 8 -9.14 6.32 1.90
C SER A 8 -9.78 4.95 2.15
N MET A 9 -10.78 4.63 1.35
CA MET A 9 -11.57 3.39 1.48
C MET A 9 -10.80 2.15 1.01
N HIS A 10 -9.88 2.32 0.07
CA HIS A 10 -9.11 1.25 -0.57
C HIS A 10 -7.77 1.82 -1.06
N LEU A 11 -6.90 2.19 -0.15
CA LEU A 11 -5.62 2.82 -0.49
C LEU A 11 -4.74 1.91 -1.37
N ASP A 12 -4.81 0.62 -1.15
CA ASP A 12 -4.09 -0.38 -1.93
C ASP A 12 -4.53 -0.42 -3.41
N TYR A 13 -5.80 -0.16 -3.69
CA TYR A 13 -6.31 -0.03 -5.05
C TYR A 13 -5.99 1.33 -5.67
N ASP A 14 -6.22 2.42 -4.92
CA ASP A 14 -6.05 3.80 -5.40
C ASP A 14 -4.61 4.08 -5.86
N LEU A 15 -3.64 3.37 -5.30
CA LEU A 15 -2.22 3.55 -5.59
C LEU A 15 -1.67 2.60 -6.66
N GLU A 16 -2.43 1.62 -7.16
CA GLU A 16 -1.93 0.62 -8.12
C GLU A 16 -1.27 1.22 -9.37
N GLU A 17 -1.89 2.24 -9.94
CA GLU A 17 -1.35 2.88 -11.16
C GLU A 17 0.01 3.55 -10.91
N PHE A 18 0.20 4.09 -9.72
CA PHE A 18 1.48 4.73 -9.35
C PHE A 18 2.61 3.70 -9.20
N VAL A 19 2.29 2.50 -8.72
CA VAL A 19 3.25 1.39 -8.65
C VAL A 19 3.74 1.01 -10.05
N ASP A 20 2.84 0.86 -11.02
CA ASP A 20 3.22 0.58 -12.40
C ASP A 20 4.04 1.73 -13.02
N LYS A 21 3.71 2.99 -12.73
CA LYS A 21 4.49 4.16 -13.20
C LYS A 21 5.91 4.12 -12.65
N SER A 22 6.08 3.88 -11.36
CA SER A 22 7.39 3.75 -10.71
C SER A 22 8.16 2.56 -11.25
N PHE A 23 7.50 1.42 -11.48
CA PHE A 23 8.15 0.25 -12.07
C PHE A 23 8.70 0.53 -13.47
N ARG A 24 7.90 1.15 -14.34
CA ARG A 24 8.36 1.57 -15.68
C ARG A 24 9.54 2.53 -15.63
N LYS A 25 9.48 3.51 -14.73
CA LYS A 25 10.59 4.45 -14.48
C LYS A 25 11.87 3.69 -14.12
N TYR A 26 11.81 2.74 -13.20
CA TYR A 26 12.99 1.99 -12.77
C TYR A 26 13.50 0.99 -13.80
N ILE A 27 12.64 0.44 -14.66
CA ILE A 27 13.08 -0.31 -15.83
C ILE A 27 13.90 0.60 -16.76
N GLN A 28 13.40 1.81 -17.04
CA GLN A 28 14.11 2.77 -17.90
C GLN A 28 15.45 3.19 -17.30
N GLU A 29 15.50 3.48 -16.02
CA GLU A 29 16.74 3.77 -15.29
C GLU A 29 17.71 2.59 -15.34
N GLY A 30 17.21 1.36 -15.16
CA GLY A 30 18.03 0.16 -15.22
C GLY A 30 18.66 -0.06 -16.60
N TYR A 31 17.94 0.19 -17.68
CA TYR A 31 18.53 0.16 -19.02
C TYR A 31 19.62 1.21 -19.19
N HIS A 32 19.38 2.42 -18.71
CA HIS A 32 20.37 3.50 -18.81
C HIS A 32 21.65 3.18 -18.03
N PHE A 33 21.52 2.71 -16.77
CA PHE A 33 22.68 2.51 -15.90
C PHE A 33 23.39 1.17 -16.07
N LEU A 34 22.70 0.12 -16.49
CA LEU A 34 23.25 -1.24 -16.53
C LEU A 34 23.59 -1.71 -17.96
N GLU A 35 22.86 -1.23 -18.94
CA GLU A 35 23.01 -1.63 -20.35
C GLU A 35 23.50 -0.48 -21.23
N GLU A 36 23.66 0.73 -20.67
CA GLU A 36 24.06 1.96 -21.40
C GLU A 36 23.17 2.27 -22.61
N VAL A 37 21.90 1.85 -22.57
CA VAL A 37 20.92 2.00 -23.65
C VAL A 37 19.83 2.98 -23.25
N GLU A 38 19.62 4.01 -24.06
CA GLU A 38 18.44 4.86 -23.96
C GLU A 38 17.23 4.17 -24.62
N THR A 39 16.35 3.64 -23.79
CA THR A 39 15.16 2.92 -24.24
C THR A 39 13.89 3.65 -23.81
N LYS A 40 12.97 3.88 -24.74
CA LYS A 40 11.62 4.33 -24.39
C LYS A 40 10.79 3.11 -23.96
N ILE A 41 10.41 3.11 -22.71
CA ILE A 41 9.61 2.03 -22.15
C ILE A 41 8.15 2.17 -22.56
N ASN A 42 7.54 1.04 -22.98
CA ASN A 42 6.15 1.01 -23.37
C ASN A 42 5.22 1.19 -22.13
N ASN A 43 4.27 2.10 -22.25
CA ASN A 43 3.27 2.35 -21.20
C ASN A 43 2.35 1.15 -20.89
N LYS A 44 2.39 0.11 -21.71
CA LYS A 44 1.63 -1.14 -21.51
C LYS A 44 2.30 -2.10 -20.51
N ILE A 45 3.54 -1.82 -20.08
CA ILE A 45 4.20 -2.62 -19.05
C ILE A 45 3.45 -2.44 -17.73
N THR A 46 3.02 -3.56 -17.15
CA THR A 46 2.35 -3.63 -15.84
C THR A 46 2.84 -4.83 -15.05
N LEU A 47 2.93 -4.67 -13.73
CA LEU A 47 3.31 -5.74 -12.80
C LEU A 47 2.29 -6.88 -12.75
N GLU A 48 1.05 -6.61 -13.14
CA GLU A 48 -0.02 -7.62 -13.14
C GLU A 48 0.15 -8.65 -14.27
N ASP A 49 0.73 -8.26 -15.39
CA ASP A 49 0.99 -9.18 -16.52
C ASP A 49 2.49 -9.30 -16.80
N GLU A 50 3.09 -10.37 -16.27
CA GLU A 50 4.52 -10.67 -16.46
C GLU A 50 4.95 -10.74 -17.93
N LYS A 51 4.05 -11.07 -18.84
CA LYS A 51 4.33 -11.12 -20.28
C LYS A 51 4.73 -9.76 -20.83
N THR A 52 4.26 -8.67 -20.22
CA THR A 52 4.52 -7.31 -20.67
C THR A 52 5.97 -6.87 -20.46
N TYR A 53 6.70 -7.51 -19.53
CA TYR A 53 8.10 -7.23 -19.25
C TYR A 53 9.01 -8.47 -19.31
N LYS A 54 8.52 -9.58 -19.87
CA LYS A 54 9.30 -10.82 -20.00
C LYS A 54 10.61 -10.63 -20.78
N TYR A 55 10.62 -9.73 -21.76
CA TYR A 55 11.76 -9.42 -22.60
C TYR A 55 12.80 -8.50 -21.92
N VAL A 56 12.49 -7.93 -20.78
CA VAL A 56 13.43 -7.10 -20.01
C VAL A 56 14.53 -7.99 -19.41
N PRO A 57 15.82 -7.64 -19.54
CA PRO A 57 16.91 -8.41 -18.95
C PRO A 57 16.74 -8.58 -17.43
N ASP A 58 17.12 -9.75 -16.90
CA ASP A 58 16.95 -10.06 -15.48
C ASP A 58 17.68 -9.07 -14.56
N LYS A 59 18.86 -8.57 -14.97
CA LYS A 59 19.59 -7.54 -14.22
C LYS A 59 18.76 -6.27 -14.07
N VAL A 60 18.12 -5.82 -15.16
CA VAL A 60 17.27 -4.62 -15.19
C VAL A 60 16.01 -4.84 -14.37
N LYS A 61 15.39 -6.03 -14.47
CA LYS A 61 14.23 -6.38 -13.65
C LYS A 61 14.58 -6.35 -12.15
N ASN A 62 15.66 -6.99 -11.75
CA ASN A 62 16.09 -7.03 -10.36
C ASN A 62 16.37 -5.63 -9.82
N TYR A 63 17.07 -4.80 -10.59
CA TYR A 63 17.27 -3.39 -10.25
C TYR A 63 15.94 -2.64 -10.06
N ALA A 64 15.01 -2.81 -11.00
CA ALA A 64 13.71 -2.15 -10.93
C ALA A 64 12.90 -2.58 -9.72
N PHE A 65 12.86 -3.88 -9.39
CA PHE A 65 12.17 -4.40 -8.20
C PHE A 65 12.79 -3.91 -6.91
N GLU A 66 14.11 -3.91 -6.79
CA GLU A 66 14.81 -3.42 -5.61
C GLU A 66 14.55 -1.93 -5.36
N LYS A 67 14.63 -1.12 -6.41
CA LYS A 67 14.33 0.33 -6.34
C LYS A 67 12.87 0.58 -6.00
N LEU A 68 11.95 -0.15 -6.61
CA LEU A 68 10.52 -0.04 -6.34
C LEU A 68 10.18 -0.39 -4.89
N GLU A 69 10.74 -1.47 -4.36
CA GLU A 69 10.54 -1.87 -2.96
C GLU A 69 11.04 -0.77 -2.00
N LYS A 70 12.24 -0.23 -2.26
CA LYS A 70 12.82 0.84 -1.46
C LYS A 70 11.96 2.11 -1.51
N GLU A 71 11.55 2.54 -2.71
CA GLU A 71 10.69 3.72 -2.89
C GLU A 71 9.34 3.52 -2.19
N GLY A 72 8.71 2.36 -2.34
CA GLY A 72 7.42 2.04 -1.73
C GLY A 72 7.45 2.08 -0.21
N ILE A 73 8.47 1.51 0.40
CA ILE A 73 8.66 1.57 1.86
C ILE A 73 8.91 3.02 2.30
N GLN A 74 9.78 3.76 1.61
CA GLN A 74 10.08 5.14 1.94
C GLN A 74 8.87 6.06 1.78
N ALA A 75 8.07 5.87 0.73
CA ALA A 75 6.83 6.62 0.53
C ALA A 75 5.81 6.34 1.65
N SER A 76 5.69 5.08 2.08
CA SER A 76 4.83 4.69 3.20
C SER A 76 5.32 5.30 4.52
N GLN A 77 6.62 5.29 4.81
CA GLN A 77 7.20 5.94 5.99
C GLN A 77 6.96 7.45 5.96
N SER A 78 7.10 8.09 4.79
CA SER A 78 6.83 9.52 4.62
C SER A 78 5.35 9.84 4.86
N LEU A 79 4.44 8.99 4.38
CA LEU A 79 3.00 9.14 4.64
C LEU A 79 2.72 9.13 6.15
N PHE A 80 3.19 8.11 6.87
CA PHE A 80 3.00 8.05 8.32
C PHE A 80 3.65 9.23 9.04
N HIS A 81 4.87 9.62 8.65
CA HIS A 81 5.54 10.76 9.24
C HIS A 81 4.74 12.05 9.05
N ASN A 82 4.33 12.34 7.81
CA ASN A 82 3.63 13.58 7.48
C ASN A 82 2.27 13.68 8.18
N LEU A 83 1.50 12.59 8.24
CA LEU A 83 0.20 12.59 8.91
C LEU A 83 0.28 12.76 10.45
N ASN A 84 1.47 12.55 11.04
CA ASN A 84 1.68 12.74 12.47
C ASN A 84 2.43 14.03 12.82
N THR A 85 2.99 14.74 11.85
CA THR A 85 3.82 15.93 12.10
C THR A 85 3.32 17.19 11.43
N LEU A 86 2.57 17.05 10.31
CA LEU A 86 2.04 18.21 9.61
C LEU A 86 0.73 18.66 10.26
N GLU A 87 0.70 19.91 10.67
CA GLU A 87 -0.49 20.56 11.20
C GLU A 87 -1.47 20.88 10.07
N SER A 88 -2.73 20.50 10.22
CA SER A 88 -3.80 20.82 9.26
C SER A 88 -4.32 22.25 9.42
N ARG A 89 -4.06 22.89 10.56
CA ARG A 89 -4.49 24.24 10.92
C ARG A 89 -3.48 24.96 11.80
N PRO A 90 -3.43 26.30 11.79
CA PRO A 90 -2.73 27.07 12.82
C PRO A 90 -3.29 26.72 14.20
N GLY A 91 -2.47 26.20 15.09
CA GLY A 91 -2.87 25.80 16.44
C GLY A 91 -2.77 24.30 16.75
N SER A 92 -1.98 23.55 15.97
CA SER A 92 -1.49 22.20 16.32
C SER A 92 -2.49 21.04 16.17
N GLN A 93 -3.46 21.12 15.26
CA GLN A 93 -4.30 19.95 14.96
C GLN A 93 -3.72 19.14 13.80
N VAL A 94 -3.30 17.90 14.08
CA VAL A 94 -2.98 16.94 13.02
C VAL A 94 -4.26 16.44 12.31
N PRO A 95 -4.21 16.13 11.01
CA PRO A 95 -5.38 15.65 10.29
C PRO A 95 -5.82 14.28 10.79
N PHE A 96 -7.08 14.16 11.20
CA PHE A 96 -7.69 12.85 11.41
C PHE A 96 -7.69 12.09 10.09
N SER A 97 -6.97 10.99 10.04
CA SER A 97 -6.84 10.22 8.81
C SER A 97 -7.00 8.73 9.06
N SER A 98 -7.66 8.04 8.13
CA SER A 98 -7.78 6.59 8.13
C SER A 98 -7.51 6.01 6.74
N ILE A 99 -6.97 4.80 6.70
CA ILE A 99 -6.68 4.06 5.48
C ILE A 99 -7.18 2.63 5.60
N ASN A 100 -7.89 2.16 4.58
CA ASN A 100 -8.35 0.79 4.49
C ASN A 100 -7.55 0.05 3.41
N PHE A 101 -7.19 -1.21 3.66
CA PHE A 101 -6.44 -2.04 2.73
C PHE A 101 -6.56 -3.53 3.09
N GLY A 102 -6.07 -4.41 2.21
CA GLY A 102 -5.88 -5.85 2.50
C GLY A 102 -6.78 -6.81 1.75
N ARG A 103 -7.84 -6.31 1.09
CA ARG A 103 -8.79 -7.15 0.36
C ARG A 103 -8.42 -7.39 -1.09
N ARG A 104 -7.70 -6.47 -1.72
CA ARG A 104 -7.35 -6.53 -3.14
C ARG A 104 -6.29 -7.60 -3.41
N GLU A 105 -6.51 -8.43 -4.45
CA GLU A 105 -5.67 -9.59 -4.75
C GLU A 105 -4.57 -9.31 -5.77
N SER A 106 -4.58 -8.13 -6.42
CA SER A 106 -3.58 -7.76 -7.42
C SER A 106 -2.16 -7.77 -6.84
N VAL A 107 -1.17 -8.05 -7.68
CA VAL A 107 0.26 -8.02 -7.28
C VAL A 107 0.64 -6.64 -6.73
N ARG A 108 0.15 -5.58 -7.36
CA ARG A 108 0.42 -4.19 -6.97
C ARG A 108 -0.15 -3.86 -5.60
N ALA A 109 -1.42 -4.20 -5.36
CA ALA A 109 -2.07 -3.98 -4.07
C ALA A 109 -1.36 -4.74 -2.93
N LYS A 110 -0.93 -5.99 -3.19
CA LYS A 110 -0.13 -6.75 -2.23
C LYS A 110 1.19 -6.07 -1.88
N MET A 111 1.88 -5.49 -2.86
CA MET A 111 3.09 -4.73 -2.62
C MET A 111 2.82 -3.51 -1.75
N ILE A 112 1.77 -2.73 -2.05
CA ILE A 112 1.36 -1.57 -1.27
C ILE A 112 1.05 -1.97 0.17
N CYS A 113 0.23 -3.01 0.37
CA CYS A 113 -0.07 -3.52 1.71
C CYS A 113 1.20 -3.89 2.50
N LYS A 114 2.16 -4.57 1.85
CA LYS A 114 3.43 -4.94 2.48
C LYS A 114 4.26 -3.70 2.86
N TRP A 115 4.32 -2.69 2.01
CA TRP A 115 5.05 -1.46 2.29
C TRP A 115 4.44 -0.68 3.46
N LEU A 116 3.12 -0.54 3.48
CA LEU A 116 2.40 0.10 4.58
C LEU A 116 2.63 -0.62 5.91
N LEU A 117 2.52 -1.95 5.91
CA LEU A 117 2.73 -2.75 7.11
C LEU A 117 4.19 -2.74 7.58
N LYS A 118 5.16 -2.81 6.66
CA LYS A 118 6.59 -2.67 7.01
C LYS A 118 6.89 -1.30 7.58
N ALA A 119 6.36 -0.22 6.99
CA ALA A 119 6.52 1.13 7.51
C ALA A 119 5.88 1.30 8.90
N SER A 120 4.70 0.71 9.12
CA SER A 120 4.07 0.67 10.44
C SER A 120 4.94 -0.04 11.47
N LEU A 121 5.48 -1.22 11.12
CA LEU A 121 6.36 -2.01 11.99
C LEU A 121 7.65 -1.26 12.35
N ASP A 122 8.23 -0.56 11.40
CA ASP A 122 9.44 0.26 11.64
C ASP A 122 9.14 1.43 12.58
N GLY A 123 7.98 2.06 12.43
CA GLY A 123 7.56 3.19 13.25
C GLY A 123 8.16 4.53 12.80
N ILE A 124 7.86 5.61 13.54
CA ILE A 124 8.20 6.98 13.17
C ILE A 124 9.46 7.47 13.86
N GLY A 125 10.36 8.08 13.07
CA GLY A 125 11.56 8.76 13.53
C GLY A 125 12.59 7.85 14.17
N LYS A 126 13.66 8.43 14.72
CA LYS A 126 14.81 7.67 15.27
C LYS A 126 14.48 6.80 16.49
N PHE A 127 13.35 7.02 17.12
CA PHE A 127 12.91 6.25 18.29
C PHE A 127 11.88 5.19 17.94
N HIS A 128 11.58 4.98 16.65
CA HIS A 128 10.64 3.99 16.17
C HIS A 128 9.27 4.03 16.89
N ARG A 129 8.74 5.23 17.10
CA ARG A 129 7.47 5.40 17.81
C ARG A 129 6.30 4.91 16.97
N THR A 130 5.28 4.37 17.62
CA THR A 130 4.02 4.02 16.96
C THR A 130 3.34 5.28 16.42
N SER A 131 2.93 5.24 15.16
CA SER A 131 2.13 6.31 14.55
C SER A 131 0.74 6.36 15.17
N ILE A 132 0.19 7.56 15.39
CA ILE A 132 -1.21 7.73 15.78
C ILE A 132 -2.09 7.72 14.53
N PHE A 133 -1.63 8.39 13.47
CA PHE A 133 -2.29 8.48 12.17
C PHE A 133 -1.41 7.92 11.05
N PRO A 134 -2.01 7.42 9.97
CA PRO A 134 -3.43 7.16 9.78
C PRO A 134 -3.89 5.97 10.65
N ILE A 135 -5.15 6.00 11.08
CA ILE A 135 -5.80 4.82 11.63
C ILE A 135 -5.86 3.79 10.51
N SER A 136 -5.05 2.75 10.63
CA SER A 136 -4.94 1.71 9.62
C SER A 136 -5.99 0.63 9.88
N ILE A 137 -6.76 0.27 8.84
CA ILE A 137 -7.86 -0.69 8.93
C ILE A 137 -7.62 -1.82 7.93
N PHE A 138 -7.41 -3.03 8.45
CA PHE A 138 -7.24 -4.21 7.61
C PHE A 138 -8.60 -4.84 7.32
N GLN A 139 -8.89 -5.04 6.05
CA GLN A 139 -10.15 -5.63 5.58
C GLN A 139 -10.01 -7.15 5.52
N TYR A 140 -10.60 -7.83 6.51
CA TYR A 140 -10.72 -9.28 6.50
C TYR A 140 -11.83 -9.72 5.54
N LYS A 141 -11.57 -10.74 4.73
CA LYS A 141 -12.55 -11.36 3.84
C LYS A 141 -12.27 -12.85 3.66
N GLN A 142 -13.32 -13.66 3.79
CA GLN A 142 -13.25 -15.09 3.54
C GLN A 142 -12.87 -15.38 2.08
N GLY A 143 -12.01 -16.37 1.86
CA GLY A 143 -11.49 -16.73 0.54
C GLY A 143 -10.35 -15.84 0.04
N VAL A 144 -10.10 -14.67 0.65
CA VAL A 144 -9.06 -13.72 0.24
C VAL A 144 -7.86 -13.74 1.18
N ASN A 145 -8.11 -13.63 2.48
CA ASN A 145 -7.04 -13.56 3.49
C ASN A 145 -7.33 -14.35 4.78
N ASP A 146 -8.34 -15.22 4.78
CA ASP A 146 -8.81 -15.94 5.95
C ASP A 146 -7.90 -17.11 6.39
N VAL A 147 -7.57 -18.03 5.49
CA VAL A 147 -6.83 -19.25 5.80
C VAL A 147 -5.58 -19.43 4.97
N LYS A 148 -4.70 -20.32 5.41
CA LYS A 148 -3.48 -20.67 4.67
C LYS A 148 -3.83 -21.20 3.27
N GLY A 149 -3.23 -20.59 2.25
CA GLY A 149 -3.47 -20.90 0.85
C GLY A 149 -4.33 -19.87 0.12
N THR A 150 -4.99 -18.95 0.84
CA THR A 150 -5.68 -17.83 0.21
C THR A 150 -4.71 -16.74 -0.28
N PRO A 151 -5.10 -15.95 -1.31
CA PRO A 151 -4.18 -15.03 -2.00
C PRO A 151 -3.42 -14.04 -1.11
N ASN A 152 -4.07 -13.51 -0.06
CA ASN A 152 -3.53 -12.47 0.82
C ASN A 152 -3.24 -12.98 2.24
N TYR A 153 -3.10 -14.28 2.45
CA TYR A 153 -2.81 -14.84 3.77
C TYR A 153 -1.49 -14.35 4.37
N ASP A 154 -0.47 -14.16 3.54
CA ASP A 154 0.83 -13.62 3.94
C ASP A 154 0.71 -12.16 4.41
N ILE A 155 -0.14 -11.37 3.75
CA ILE A 155 -0.45 -9.99 4.17
C ILE A 155 -1.15 -9.99 5.53
N LYS A 156 -2.14 -10.89 5.74
CA LYS A 156 -2.80 -11.03 7.05
C LYS A 156 -1.79 -11.35 8.16
N LYS A 157 -0.86 -12.27 7.91
CA LYS A 157 0.17 -12.59 8.91
C LYS A 157 1.00 -11.37 9.30
N LEU A 158 1.42 -10.58 8.30
CA LEU A 158 2.16 -9.35 8.52
C LEU A 158 1.30 -8.29 9.26
N ALA A 159 0.01 -8.22 8.95
CA ALA A 159 -0.93 -7.33 9.64
C ALA A 159 -1.09 -7.72 11.12
N ILE A 160 -1.17 -9.01 11.45
CA ILE A 160 -1.19 -9.52 12.83
C ILE A 160 0.11 -9.15 13.54
N GLU A 161 1.26 -9.34 12.91
CA GLU A 161 2.55 -8.96 13.49
C GLU A 161 2.61 -7.46 13.79
N SER A 162 2.15 -6.63 12.85
CA SER A 162 2.06 -5.19 13.04
C SER A 162 1.14 -4.82 14.21
N MET A 163 -0.04 -5.41 14.28
CA MET A 163 -0.99 -5.19 15.36
C MET A 163 -0.41 -5.55 16.72
N CYS A 164 0.29 -6.66 16.83
CA CYS A 164 0.91 -7.09 18.10
C CYS A 164 2.01 -6.13 18.58
N LYS A 165 2.74 -5.49 17.67
CA LYS A 165 3.84 -4.57 18.00
C LYS A 165 3.43 -3.11 18.08
N ARG A 166 2.43 -2.70 17.30
CA ARG A 166 2.10 -1.29 17.03
C ARG A 166 0.64 -0.92 17.27
N ILE A 167 -0.19 -1.83 17.78
CA ILE A 167 -1.63 -1.67 17.98
C ILE A 167 -2.42 -1.71 16.66
N TYR A 168 -1.87 -1.18 15.57
CA TYR A 168 -2.48 -1.15 14.24
C TYR A 168 -1.98 -2.28 13.34
N PRO A 169 -2.80 -2.71 12.37
CA PRO A 169 -4.10 -2.20 11.96
C PRO A 169 -5.26 -2.67 12.84
N ASN A 170 -6.33 -1.87 12.89
CA ASN A 170 -7.65 -2.32 13.31
C ASN A 170 -8.22 -3.28 12.26
N TRP A 171 -9.25 -4.04 12.62
CA TRP A 171 -9.82 -5.05 11.73
C TRP A 171 -11.28 -4.76 11.43
N VAL A 172 -11.66 -4.90 10.16
CA VAL A 172 -13.06 -4.91 9.74
C VAL A 172 -13.37 -6.23 9.05
N ASN A 173 -14.47 -6.86 9.45
CA ASN A 173 -14.96 -8.08 8.80
C ASN A 173 -15.82 -7.71 7.59
N GLY A 174 -15.25 -7.83 6.40
CA GLY A 174 -15.92 -7.52 5.14
C GLY A 174 -17.09 -8.46 4.81
N ASP A 175 -17.13 -9.67 5.37
CA ASP A 175 -18.21 -10.62 5.10
C ASP A 175 -19.50 -10.29 5.85
N TRP A 176 -19.43 -9.45 6.90
CA TRP A 176 -20.58 -9.11 7.76
C TRP A 176 -21.08 -7.67 7.62
N SER A 177 -20.40 -6.87 6.86
CA SER A 177 -20.81 -5.48 6.67
C SER A 177 -21.90 -5.38 5.62
N LYS A 178 -23.08 -4.87 6.00
CA LYS A 178 -24.17 -4.58 5.06
C LYS A 178 -23.78 -3.60 3.95
N ASN A 179 -22.70 -2.84 4.13
CA ASN A 179 -22.21 -1.87 3.16
C ASN A 179 -21.23 -2.48 2.17
N VAL A 180 -20.78 -3.72 2.40
CA VAL A 180 -19.88 -4.45 1.48
C VAL A 180 -20.67 -5.12 0.37
N ASP A 181 -21.94 -5.39 0.59
CA ASP A 181 -22.85 -6.01 -0.38
C ASP A 181 -23.62 -4.96 -1.21
N ASP A 182 -22.97 -3.88 -1.65
CA ASP A 182 -23.55 -3.04 -2.69
C ASP A 182 -23.40 -3.75 -4.04
N PRO A 183 -24.51 -4.25 -4.64
CA PRO A 183 -24.46 -4.95 -5.92
C PRO A 183 -23.91 -4.08 -7.06
N ASN A 184 -24.00 -2.74 -6.93
CA ASN A 184 -23.54 -1.79 -7.91
C ASN A 184 -22.06 -1.42 -7.73
N ASN A 185 -21.49 -1.73 -6.56
CA ASN A 185 -20.11 -1.42 -6.27
C ASN A 185 -19.51 -2.43 -5.28
N PRO A 186 -19.26 -3.68 -5.73
CA PRO A 186 -18.75 -4.76 -4.87
C PRO A 186 -17.37 -4.46 -4.26
N ASP A 187 -16.70 -3.44 -4.73
CA ASP A 187 -15.40 -3.00 -4.22
C ASP A 187 -15.50 -1.94 -3.12
N THR A 188 -16.68 -1.39 -2.84
CA THR A 188 -16.85 -0.47 -1.72
C THR A 188 -16.79 -1.24 -0.42
N ALA A 189 -15.68 -1.10 0.26
CA ALA A 189 -15.59 -1.48 1.65
C ALA A 189 -16.08 -0.33 2.53
N MET A 190 -16.78 -0.67 3.61
CA MET A 190 -17.16 0.30 4.62
C MET A 190 -15.91 0.97 5.21
N SER A 191 -15.82 2.28 5.07
CA SER A 191 -14.87 3.06 5.84
C SER A 191 -15.40 3.21 7.25
N THR A 192 -14.71 2.64 8.19
CA THR A 192 -14.84 3.07 9.57
C THR A 192 -13.69 4.03 9.84
N MET A 193 -13.99 5.27 10.14
CA MET A 193 -13.05 6.09 10.90
C MET A 193 -13.16 5.58 12.34
N GLY A 194 -12.37 4.57 12.65
CA GLY A 194 -12.41 3.86 13.93
C GLY A 194 -12.04 4.69 15.13
#